data_a29fc51022f5d27d8e00c36ca39fd578
#
_entry.id   a29fc51022f5d27d8e00c36ca39fd578
#
_cell.length_a   1.000
_cell.length_b   1.000
_cell.length_c   1.000
_cell.angle_alpha   90.00
_cell.angle_beta   90.00
_cell.angle_gamma   90.00
#
_symmetry.space_group_name_H-M   'P 1'
#
loop_
_entity.id
_entity.type
_entity.pdbx_description
1 polymer ?
#
loop_
_entity_poly.entity_id
_entity_poly.type
_entity_poly.pdbx_seq_one_letter_code
_entity_poly.pdbx_strand_id
1 'polypeptide(L)'
;MGKFFSDSEWTYAPCTYVSENTFVGREPEDAPLPTYEDARDRLPKPVWEGHYDAIACYDKAWQIAFGNLRRPTPGSGFVSNFIDTAFNGCTFMWDSSFILMFGKYGSRVFNFQNTLNNFYSHQHVDGFISREIEEDDGSEKFTRFDPSATGPNVMPWCEWEYYLNIGDRLRIAEIFPPLLAYHKWLHDNHTWQDGTYWTSGLGCG
;
A
#
# COMPACT_ATOMS: atom_id res chain seq x y z
N MET A 1 5.47 9.14 19.50
CA MET A 1 6.94 9.12 19.71
C MET A 1 7.51 10.16 18.77
N GLY A 2 8.08 11.27 19.29
CA GLY A 2 8.59 12.34 18.43
C GLY A 2 9.59 11.77 17.43
N LYS A 3 9.57 12.27 16.20
CA LYS A 3 10.57 11.91 15.20
C LYS A 3 11.94 12.16 15.80
N PHE A 4 12.68 11.10 16.11
CA PHE A 4 14.02 11.20 16.70
C PHE A 4 15.00 11.85 15.73
N PHE A 5 14.67 11.78 14.43
CA PHE A 5 15.44 12.36 13.36
C PHE A 5 14.46 12.98 12.38
N SER A 6 14.47 14.30 12.27
CA SER A 6 13.80 14.96 11.15
C SER A 6 14.73 14.91 9.93
N ASP A 7 14.17 14.83 8.74
CA ASP A 7 14.95 14.85 7.50
C ASP A 7 15.78 16.14 7.36
N SER A 8 15.42 17.21 8.12
CA SER A 8 16.20 18.46 8.19
C SER A 8 17.50 18.34 8.99
N GLU A 9 17.65 17.31 9.81
CA GLU A 9 18.83 17.15 10.70
C GLU A 9 19.88 16.21 10.09
N TRP A 10 19.56 15.50 9.01
CA TRP A 10 20.42 14.52 8.39
C TRP A 10 20.60 14.79 6.90
N THR A 11 21.85 14.75 6.48
CA THR A 11 22.20 14.89 5.06
C THR A 11 21.97 13.55 4.35
N TYR A 12 20.76 13.30 3.90
CA TYR A 12 20.51 12.20 2.97
C TYR A 12 20.86 12.64 1.55
N ALA A 13 21.35 11.72 0.75
CA ALA A 13 21.41 11.94 -0.68
C ALA A 13 19.97 11.88 -1.23
N PRO A 14 19.39 12.99 -1.68
CA PRO A 14 18.03 12.97 -2.22
C PRO A 14 17.95 12.08 -3.43
N CYS A 15 16.95 11.24 -3.50
CA CYS A 15 16.68 10.46 -4.71
C CYS A 15 15.91 11.32 -5.70
N THR A 16 16.44 11.49 -6.92
CA THR A 16 15.82 12.35 -7.95
C THR A 16 14.41 11.90 -8.33
N TYR A 17 14.13 10.61 -8.28
CA TYR A 17 12.80 10.06 -8.59
C TYR A 17 11.72 10.44 -7.57
N VAL A 18 12.10 10.78 -6.34
CA VAL A 18 11.14 11.26 -5.34
C VAL A 18 10.53 12.61 -5.75
N SER A 19 11.26 13.46 -6.46
CA SER A 19 10.73 14.73 -6.97
C SER A 19 9.62 14.54 -8.02
N GLU A 20 9.52 13.36 -8.61
CA GLU A 20 8.47 12.99 -9.56
C GLU A 20 7.28 12.25 -8.89
N ASN A 21 7.38 11.99 -7.59
CA ASN A 21 6.31 11.35 -6.83
C ASN A 21 5.18 12.34 -6.55
N THR A 22 4.07 12.18 -7.25
CA THR A 22 2.89 13.06 -7.15
C THR A 22 1.99 12.76 -5.96
N PHE A 23 2.28 11.74 -5.16
CA PHE A 23 1.49 11.39 -3.97
C PHE A 23 1.92 12.18 -2.74
N VAL A 24 3.19 12.56 -2.64
CA VAL A 24 3.71 13.34 -1.51
C VAL A 24 3.06 14.73 -1.50
N GLY A 25 2.40 15.07 -0.39
CA GLY A 25 1.70 16.35 -0.23
C GLY A 25 0.40 16.49 -1.02
N ARG A 26 -0.11 15.41 -1.60
CA ARG A 26 -1.44 15.39 -2.24
C ARG A 26 -2.53 15.58 -1.18
N GLU A 27 -3.58 16.31 -1.52
CA GLU A 27 -4.75 16.44 -0.66
C GLU A 27 -5.50 15.10 -0.52
N PRO A 28 -6.01 14.79 0.68
CA PRO A 28 -6.76 13.57 0.92
C PRO A 28 -8.02 13.47 0.08
N GLU A 29 -8.32 12.27 -0.39
CA GLU A 29 -9.58 11.95 -1.06
C GLU A 29 -10.76 12.10 -0.09
N ASP A 30 -11.79 12.83 -0.46
CA ASP A 30 -13.03 13.01 0.32
C ASP A 30 -14.24 12.26 -0.26
N ALA A 31 -14.01 11.19 -1.01
CA ALA A 31 -15.08 10.38 -1.57
C ALA A 31 -15.76 9.52 -0.49
N PRO A 32 -17.09 9.34 -0.54
CA PRO A 32 -17.78 8.45 0.37
C PRO A 32 -17.37 7.00 0.15
N LEU A 33 -17.32 6.22 1.24
CA LEU A 33 -17.07 4.78 1.16
C LEU A 33 -18.34 4.05 0.73
N PRO A 34 -18.26 3.14 -0.25
CA PRO A 34 -19.38 2.28 -0.60
C PRO A 34 -19.60 1.21 0.47
N THR A 35 -20.85 0.78 0.65
CA THR A 35 -21.20 -0.39 1.47
C THR A 35 -21.15 -1.67 0.60
N TYR A 36 -21.11 -2.83 1.26
CA TYR A 36 -21.24 -4.10 0.53
C TYR A 36 -22.59 -4.21 -0.19
N GLU A 37 -23.67 -3.75 0.45
CA GLU A 37 -25.02 -3.75 -0.10
C GLU A 37 -25.11 -2.96 -1.41
N ASP A 38 -24.45 -1.81 -1.50
CA ASP A 38 -24.38 -0.98 -2.71
C ASP A 38 -23.49 -1.62 -3.79
N ALA A 39 -22.52 -2.40 -3.37
CA ALA A 39 -21.46 -2.96 -4.22
C ALA A 39 -21.81 -4.31 -4.84
N ARG A 40 -22.52 -5.17 -4.10
CA ARG A 40 -22.66 -6.61 -4.35
C ARG A 40 -23.11 -6.99 -5.76
N ASP A 41 -23.98 -6.18 -6.37
CA ASP A 41 -24.50 -6.46 -7.71
C ASP A 41 -23.53 -6.10 -8.83
N ARG A 42 -22.47 -5.36 -8.51
CA ARG A 42 -21.40 -4.93 -9.41
C ARG A 42 -20.10 -5.71 -9.23
N LEU A 43 -20.00 -6.52 -8.16
CA LEU A 43 -18.89 -7.42 -7.92
C LEU A 43 -18.97 -8.67 -8.81
N PRO A 44 -17.85 -9.30 -9.14
CA PRO A 44 -17.86 -10.57 -9.85
C PRO A 44 -18.68 -11.62 -9.10
N LYS A 45 -19.51 -12.37 -9.82
CA LYS A 45 -20.33 -13.42 -9.23
C LYS A 45 -19.77 -14.79 -9.62
N PRO A 46 -19.31 -15.60 -8.65
CA PRO A 46 -18.82 -16.92 -8.94
C PRO A 46 -19.97 -17.84 -9.32
N VAL A 47 -19.73 -18.71 -10.28
CA VAL A 47 -20.66 -19.79 -10.66
C VAL A 47 -19.94 -21.11 -10.47
N TRP A 48 -20.35 -21.88 -9.45
CA TRP A 48 -19.75 -23.17 -9.15
C TRP A 48 -20.83 -24.12 -8.63
N GLU A 49 -21.39 -24.88 -9.55
CA GLU A 49 -22.49 -25.79 -9.25
C GLU A 49 -22.10 -26.84 -8.18
N GLY A 50 -22.96 -27.02 -7.19
CA GLY A 50 -22.73 -27.96 -6.08
C GLY A 50 -21.81 -27.44 -4.96
N HIS A 51 -21.20 -26.25 -5.10
CA HIS A 51 -20.26 -25.66 -4.12
C HIS A 51 -20.83 -24.38 -3.50
N TYR A 52 -22.03 -24.45 -2.98
CA TYR A 52 -22.75 -23.28 -2.43
C TYR A 52 -22.08 -22.70 -1.17
N ASP A 53 -21.40 -23.53 -0.38
CA ASP A 53 -20.60 -23.14 0.76
C ASP A 53 -19.39 -22.29 0.36
N ALA A 54 -18.71 -22.63 -0.72
CA ALA A 54 -17.62 -21.85 -1.27
C ALA A 54 -18.11 -20.49 -1.80
N ILE A 55 -19.27 -20.46 -2.47
CA ILE A 55 -19.91 -19.22 -2.92
C ILE A 55 -20.28 -18.35 -1.73
N ALA A 56 -20.84 -18.92 -0.67
CA ALA A 56 -21.18 -18.18 0.56
C ALA A 56 -19.90 -17.62 1.26
N CYS A 57 -18.81 -18.38 1.25
CA CYS A 57 -17.52 -17.92 1.76
C CYS A 57 -16.97 -16.74 0.94
N TYR A 58 -17.07 -16.80 -0.38
CA TYR A 58 -16.69 -15.69 -1.28
C TYR A 58 -17.51 -14.42 -0.98
N ASP A 59 -18.82 -14.55 -0.85
CA ASP A 59 -19.68 -13.40 -0.51
C ASP A 59 -19.32 -12.82 0.86
N LYS A 60 -19.02 -13.69 1.83
CA LYS A 60 -18.59 -13.26 3.17
C LYS A 60 -17.26 -12.54 3.15
N ALA A 61 -16.31 -12.97 2.30
CA ALA A 61 -15.03 -12.28 2.13
C ALA A 61 -15.21 -10.85 1.63
N TRP A 62 -16.11 -10.61 0.65
CA TRP A 62 -16.45 -9.26 0.22
C TRP A 62 -17.14 -8.42 1.29
N GLN A 63 -18.07 -9.00 2.07
CA GLN A 63 -18.69 -8.30 3.20
C GLN A 63 -17.64 -7.81 4.19
N ILE A 64 -16.64 -8.65 4.52
CA ILE A 64 -15.55 -8.29 5.41
C ILE A 64 -14.71 -7.19 4.78
N ALA A 65 -14.35 -7.30 3.50
CA ALA A 65 -13.55 -6.32 2.80
C ALA A 65 -14.20 -4.93 2.82
N PHE A 66 -15.48 -4.83 2.49
CA PHE A 66 -16.20 -3.55 2.53
C PHE A 66 -16.38 -3.01 3.95
N GLY A 67 -16.50 -3.87 4.96
CA GLY A 67 -16.51 -3.47 6.37
C GLY A 67 -15.19 -2.89 6.87
N ASN A 68 -14.09 -3.19 6.18
CA ASN A 68 -12.74 -2.73 6.51
C ASN A 68 -12.27 -1.55 5.65
N LEU A 69 -13.15 -0.94 4.87
CA LEU A 69 -12.80 0.31 4.17
C LEU A 69 -12.69 1.46 5.17
N ARG A 70 -11.69 2.29 4.98
CA ARG A 70 -11.38 3.45 5.82
C ARG A 70 -11.15 4.68 4.95
N ARG A 71 -11.34 5.85 5.58
CA ARG A 71 -10.98 7.15 5.02
C ARG A 71 -9.69 7.64 5.66
N PRO A 72 -8.89 8.47 4.97
CA PRO A 72 -7.77 9.15 5.60
C PRO A 72 -8.20 9.90 6.86
N THR A 73 -7.46 9.71 7.96
CA THR A 73 -7.61 10.53 9.15
C THR A 73 -6.98 11.90 8.89
N PRO A 74 -7.63 13.02 9.25
CA PRO A 74 -7.04 14.35 9.08
C PRO A 74 -5.68 14.46 9.77
N GLY A 75 -4.65 14.82 9.01
CA GLY A 75 -3.28 14.97 9.53
C GLY A 75 -2.44 13.68 9.46
N SER A 76 -3.01 12.55 9.07
CA SER A 76 -2.23 11.30 8.91
C SER A 76 -1.26 11.32 7.72
N GLY A 77 -1.46 12.21 6.75
CA GLY A 77 -0.71 12.20 5.49
C GLY A 77 -1.20 11.16 4.48
N PHE A 78 -2.24 10.39 4.82
CA PHE A 78 -2.90 9.48 3.88
C PHE A 78 -3.67 10.31 2.85
N VAL A 79 -3.64 9.87 1.60
CA VAL A 79 -4.18 10.63 0.45
C VAL A 79 -5.36 9.94 -0.24
N SER A 80 -5.60 8.67 0.07
CA SER A 80 -6.68 7.90 -0.56
C SER A 80 -7.45 7.07 0.45
N ASN A 81 -8.73 6.86 0.17
CA ASN A 81 -9.51 5.82 0.82
C ASN A 81 -8.83 4.46 0.63
N PHE A 82 -8.87 3.61 1.64
CA PHE A 82 -8.08 2.38 1.67
C PHE A 82 -8.82 1.22 2.34
N ILE A 83 -8.32 0.02 2.16
CA ILE A 83 -8.72 -1.15 2.93
C ILE A 83 -7.70 -1.41 4.02
N ASP A 84 -8.20 -1.47 5.26
CA ASP A 84 -7.42 -1.82 6.45
C ASP A 84 -7.28 -3.33 6.59
N THR A 85 -6.15 -3.78 7.14
CA THR A 85 -5.90 -5.17 7.51
C THR A 85 -6.67 -5.62 8.76
N ALA A 86 -7.28 -4.67 9.48
CA ALA A 86 -8.28 -4.83 10.55
C ALA A 86 -7.79 -5.45 11.86
N PHE A 87 -6.51 -5.39 12.22
CA PHE A 87 -6.11 -6.00 13.48
C PHE A 87 -5.37 -5.09 14.48
N ASN A 88 -4.80 -3.94 14.08
CA ASN A 88 -4.10 -3.08 15.06
C ASN A 88 -4.00 -1.58 14.73
N GLY A 89 -4.74 -1.06 13.76
CA GLY A 89 -4.75 0.37 13.40
C GLY A 89 -3.53 0.83 12.61
N CYS A 90 -2.81 -0.10 11.98
CA CYS A 90 -1.72 0.20 11.06
C CYS A 90 -2.01 -0.38 9.67
N THR A 91 -1.60 0.33 8.63
CA THR A 91 -1.46 -0.27 7.31
C THR A 91 -0.11 -0.99 7.21
N PHE A 92 -0.13 -2.18 6.62
CA PHE A 92 1.04 -3.03 6.40
C PHE A 92 1.28 -3.19 4.90
N MET A 93 2.49 -2.89 4.44
CA MET A 93 2.86 -2.97 3.02
C MET A 93 2.63 -4.37 2.44
N TRP A 94 3.03 -5.40 3.18
CA TRP A 94 2.88 -6.80 2.80
C TRP A 94 1.41 -7.20 2.72
N ASP A 95 0.68 -7.06 3.83
CA ASP A 95 -0.71 -7.47 3.95
C ASP A 95 -1.61 -6.72 2.96
N SER A 96 -1.43 -5.39 2.84
CA SER A 96 -2.15 -4.58 1.86
C SER A 96 -1.94 -5.09 0.45
N SER A 97 -0.69 -5.38 0.06
CA SER A 97 -0.39 -5.89 -1.29
C SER A 97 -1.09 -7.23 -1.57
N PHE A 98 -1.17 -8.13 -0.59
CA PHE A 98 -1.87 -9.41 -0.75
C PHE A 98 -3.39 -9.26 -0.76
N ILE A 99 -3.96 -8.39 0.06
CA ILE A 99 -5.40 -8.06 0.02
C ILE A 99 -5.79 -7.55 -1.37
N LEU A 100 -4.95 -6.76 -2.01
CA LEU A 100 -5.21 -6.20 -3.34
C LEU A 100 -5.21 -7.27 -4.45
N MET A 101 -4.70 -8.47 -4.19
CA MET A 101 -4.80 -9.57 -5.16
C MET A 101 -6.25 -9.97 -5.44
N PHE A 102 -7.13 -9.90 -4.45
CA PHE A 102 -8.56 -10.05 -4.71
C PHE A 102 -9.25 -8.69 -4.95
N GLY A 103 -8.82 -7.64 -4.25
CA GLY A 103 -9.40 -6.29 -4.33
C GLY A 103 -9.45 -5.73 -5.75
N LYS A 104 -8.45 -6.06 -6.59
CA LYS A 104 -8.42 -5.65 -8.01
C LYS A 104 -9.69 -6.04 -8.79
N TYR A 105 -10.38 -7.10 -8.41
CA TYR A 105 -11.63 -7.51 -9.06
C TYR A 105 -12.85 -6.68 -8.64
N GLY A 106 -12.75 -5.91 -7.56
CA GLY A 106 -13.77 -4.98 -7.07
C GLY A 106 -13.63 -3.54 -7.60
N SER A 107 -12.64 -3.27 -8.45
CA SER A 107 -12.27 -1.92 -8.92
C SER A 107 -13.40 -1.12 -9.59
N ARG A 108 -14.45 -1.78 -10.11
CA ARG A 108 -15.64 -1.11 -10.66
C ARG A 108 -16.51 -0.44 -9.60
N VAL A 109 -16.31 -0.76 -8.33
CA VAL A 109 -17.09 -0.23 -7.20
C VAL A 109 -16.22 0.63 -6.30
N PHE A 110 -15.06 0.12 -5.93
CA PHE A 110 -14.07 0.79 -5.10
C PHE A 110 -12.68 0.45 -5.63
N ASN A 111 -11.85 1.46 -5.84
CA ASN A 111 -10.50 1.22 -6.31
C ASN A 111 -9.60 0.83 -5.14
N PHE A 112 -9.64 -0.45 -4.76
CA PHE A 112 -8.83 -1.01 -3.67
C PHE A 112 -7.32 -0.73 -3.85
N GLN A 113 -6.86 -0.63 -5.12
CA GLN A 113 -5.45 -0.37 -5.44
C GLN A 113 -4.94 0.96 -4.87
N ASN A 114 -5.84 1.94 -4.65
CA ASN A 114 -5.50 3.22 -4.05
C ASN A 114 -4.99 3.10 -2.60
N THR A 115 -5.17 1.96 -1.94
CA THR A 115 -4.53 1.69 -0.63
C THR A 115 -3.02 1.92 -0.68
N LEU A 116 -2.34 1.55 -1.78
CA LEU A 116 -0.89 1.75 -1.92
C LEU A 116 -0.49 3.22 -2.08
N ASN A 117 -1.40 4.11 -2.46
CA ASN A 117 -1.12 5.55 -2.56
C ASN A 117 -0.69 6.12 -1.20
N ASN A 118 -1.20 5.55 -0.10
CA ASN A 118 -0.87 5.97 1.26
C ASN A 118 0.57 5.60 1.66
N PHE A 119 1.13 4.52 1.10
CA PHE A 119 2.57 4.24 1.22
C PHE A 119 3.40 5.20 0.37
N TYR A 120 2.96 5.49 -0.86
CA TYR A 120 3.68 6.42 -1.73
C TYR A 120 3.66 7.86 -1.18
N SER A 121 2.58 8.28 -0.51
CA SER A 121 2.50 9.62 0.11
C SER A 121 3.43 9.79 1.30
N HIS A 122 3.87 8.69 1.94
CA HIS A 122 4.83 8.68 3.05
C HIS A 122 6.27 8.44 2.60
N GLN A 123 6.55 8.51 1.30
CA GLN A 123 7.92 8.33 0.81
C GLN A 123 8.83 9.47 1.26
N HIS A 124 9.97 9.11 1.83
CA HIS A 124 11.02 10.04 2.24
C HIS A 124 11.85 10.54 1.06
N VAL A 125 12.57 11.64 1.27
CA VAL A 125 13.37 12.29 0.22
C VAL A 125 14.47 11.42 -0.38
N ASP A 126 14.93 10.41 0.34
CA ASP A 126 15.92 9.44 -0.11
C ASP A 126 15.30 8.20 -0.81
N GLY A 127 13.97 8.12 -0.85
CA GLY A 127 13.21 7.03 -1.46
C GLY A 127 12.67 5.99 -0.48
N PHE A 128 13.04 6.03 0.80
CA PHE A 128 12.54 5.10 1.81
C PHE A 128 11.02 5.19 1.96
N ILE A 129 10.36 4.03 2.17
CA ILE A 129 8.97 3.91 2.57
C ILE A 129 8.93 2.92 3.73
N SER A 130 8.35 3.32 4.87
CA SER A 130 8.14 2.40 5.99
C SER A 130 7.16 1.30 5.64
N ARG A 131 7.42 0.08 6.09
CA ARG A 131 6.53 -1.07 5.86
C ARG A 131 5.25 -1.04 6.68
N GLU A 132 5.22 -0.25 7.76
CA GLU A 132 4.08 -0.11 8.66
C GLU A 132 3.86 1.37 9.01
N ILE A 133 2.62 1.84 8.80
CA ILE A 133 2.23 3.23 9.01
C ILE A 133 0.94 3.26 9.83
N GLU A 134 0.92 4.03 10.92
CA GLU A 134 -0.27 4.24 11.75
C GLU A 134 -1.36 4.97 10.97
N GLU A 135 -2.60 4.52 11.07
CA GLU A 135 -3.74 5.08 10.35
C GLU A 135 -4.23 6.40 10.97
N ASP A 136 -4.01 6.60 12.28
CA ASP A 136 -4.52 7.76 12.98
C ASP A 136 -3.69 9.02 12.74
N ASP A 137 -2.36 8.90 12.74
CA ASP A 137 -1.46 10.06 12.69
C ASP A 137 -0.38 9.95 11.61
N GLY A 138 -0.33 8.84 10.85
CA GLY A 138 0.66 8.60 9.81
C GLY A 138 2.07 8.34 10.33
N SER A 139 2.23 8.07 11.64
CA SER A 139 3.54 7.78 12.19
C SER A 139 4.05 6.41 11.72
N GLU A 140 5.34 6.36 11.42
CA GLU A 140 6.00 5.15 10.97
C GLU A 140 6.41 4.30 12.16
N LYS A 141 6.13 3.00 12.11
CA LYS A 141 6.55 2.06 13.17
C LYS A 141 8.05 1.83 13.20
N PHE A 142 8.71 1.97 12.07
CA PHE A 142 10.14 1.72 11.93
C PHE A 142 10.81 2.89 11.25
N THR A 143 11.95 3.30 11.79
CA THR A 143 12.84 4.25 11.10
C THR A 143 13.67 3.51 10.06
N ARG A 144 14.18 4.23 9.06
CA ARG A 144 15.08 3.67 8.03
C ARG A 144 16.36 3.02 8.57
N PHE A 145 16.73 3.32 9.81
CA PHE A 145 17.91 2.74 10.46
C PHE A 145 17.62 1.41 11.17
N ASP A 146 16.35 1.06 11.32
CA ASP A 146 15.97 -0.24 11.88
C ASP A 146 16.12 -1.30 10.78
N PRO A 147 16.91 -2.38 11.02
CA PRO A 147 17.02 -3.48 10.06
C PRO A 147 15.67 -4.13 9.71
N SER A 148 14.67 -3.96 10.58
CA SER A 148 13.30 -4.47 10.37
C SER A 148 12.39 -3.50 9.63
N ALA A 149 12.89 -2.33 9.21
CA ALA A 149 12.08 -1.30 8.55
C ALA A 149 11.52 -1.73 7.19
N THR A 150 12.13 -2.71 6.56
CA THR A 150 11.73 -3.23 5.25
C THR A 150 11.30 -4.68 5.36
N GLY A 151 10.25 -5.00 4.61
CA GLY A 151 9.88 -6.37 4.26
C GLY A 151 10.17 -6.64 2.78
N PRO A 152 9.77 -7.79 2.26
CA PRO A 152 9.80 -8.03 0.82
C PRO A 152 9.03 -6.95 0.08
N ASN A 153 9.67 -6.29 -0.89
CA ASN A 153 9.02 -5.27 -1.69
C ASN A 153 8.07 -5.90 -2.72
N VAL A 154 6.86 -6.19 -2.31
CA VAL A 154 5.81 -6.81 -3.13
C VAL A 154 4.91 -5.80 -3.84
N MET A 155 5.03 -4.50 -3.55
CA MET A 155 4.22 -3.46 -4.21
C MET A 155 4.36 -3.47 -5.74
N PRO A 156 5.56 -3.59 -6.34
CA PRO A 156 5.68 -3.63 -7.81
C PRO A 156 4.94 -4.82 -8.43
N TRP A 157 4.97 -5.98 -7.78
CA TRP A 157 4.22 -7.15 -8.23
C TRP A 157 2.72 -6.91 -8.12
N CYS A 158 2.25 -6.35 -7.02
CA CYS A 158 0.84 -6.01 -6.83
C CYS A 158 0.32 -5.04 -7.88
N GLU A 159 1.08 -3.98 -8.19
CA GLU A 159 0.73 -3.00 -9.22
C GLU A 159 0.74 -3.62 -10.63
N TRP A 160 1.68 -4.52 -10.91
CA TRP A 160 1.72 -5.25 -12.16
C TRP A 160 0.51 -6.15 -12.34
N GLU A 161 0.11 -6.88 -11.30
CA GLU A 161 -1.09 -7.73 -11.30
C GLU A 161 -2.39 -6.91 -11.49
N TYR A 162 -2.45 -5.72 -10.90
CA TYR A 162 -3.54 -4.79 -11.15
C TYR A 162 -3.56 -4.34 -12.61
N TYR A 163 -2.41 -3.96 -13.16
CA TYR A 163 -2.28 -3.55 -14.56
C TYR A 163 -2.72 -4.68 -15.52
N LEU A 164 -2.32 -5.90 -15.28
CA LEU A 164 -2.72 -7.05 -16.11
C LEU A 164 -4.25 -7.27 -16.11
N ASN A 165 -4.92 -6.93 -15.01
CA ASN A 165 -6.37 -7.06 -14.87
C ASN A 165 -7.15 -5.88 -15.48
N ILE A 166 -6.66 -4.66 -15.33
CA ILE A 166 -7.39 -3.41 -15.64
C ILE A 166 -6.85 -2.73 -16.90
N GLY A 167 -5.55 -2.81 -17.16
CA GLY A 167 -4.88 -2.15 -18.28
C GLY A 167 -4.63 -0.65 -18.06
N ASP A 168 -4.63 -0.18 -16.81
CA ASP A 168 -4.45 1.23 -16.46
C ASP A 168 -3.00 1.69 -16.62
N ARG A 169 -2.69 2.26 -17.79
CA ARG A 169 -1.36 2.79 -18.11
C ARG A 169 -1.05 4.09 -17.37
N LEU A 170 -2.08 4.88 -17.02
CA LEU A 170 -1.86 6.14 -16.31
C LEU A 170 -1.39 5.85 -14.90
N ARG A 171 -2.00 4.86 -14.23
CA ARG A 171 -1.51 4.42 -12.93
C ARG A 171 -0.06 3.93 -12.99
N ILE A 172 0.30 3.09 -13.97
CA ILE A 172 1.69 2.63 -14.11
C ILE A 172 2.66 3.81 -14.27
N ALA A 173 2.31 4.82 -15.06
CA ALA A 173 3.15 6.02 -15.21
C ALA A 173 3.28 6.80 -13.89
N GLU A 174 2.20 6.91 -13.13
CA GLU A 174 2.15 7.66 -11.86
C GLU A 174 2.94 6.98 -10.74
N ILE A 175 2.85 5.64 -10.63
CA ILE A 175 3.50 4.88 -9.55
C ILE A 175 4.95 4.50 -9.84
N PHE A 176 5.39 4.62 -11.09
CA PHE A 176 6.75 4.23 -11.48
C PHE A 176 7.83 5.02 -10.74
N PRO A 177 7.75 6.37 -10.63
CA PRO A 177 8.76 7.13 -9.89
C PRO A 177 8.89 6.71 -8.41
N PRO A 178 7.83 6.64 -7.59
CA PRO A 178 7.97 6.23 -6.20
C PRO A 178 8.47 4.79 -6.04
N LEU A 179 8.04 3.86 -6.89
CA LEU A 179 8.53 2.48 -6.85
C LEU A 179 10.02 2.40 -7.20
N LEU A 180 10.46 3.15 -8.21
CA LEU A 180 11.87 3.20 -8.61
C LEU A 180 12.74 3.84 -7.53
N ALA A 181 12.24 4.91 -6.89
CA ALA A 181 12.93 5.54 -5.76
C ALA A 181 13.10 4.58 -4.59
N TYR A 182 12.04 3.85 -4.22
CA TYR A 182 12.10 2.85 -3.14
C TYR A 182 13.02 1.67 -3.50
N HIS A 183 12.94 1.18 -4.73
CA HIS A 183 13.88 0.14 -5.21
C HIS A 183 15.33 0.60 -5.13
N LYS A 184 15.61 1.84 -5.54
CA LYS A 184 16.94 2.41 -5.43
C LYS A 184 17.40 2.51 -3.98
N TRP A 185 16.53 2.93 -3.07
CA TRP A 185 16.84 2.96 -1.64
C TRP A 185 17.20 1.55 -1.12
N LEU A 186 16.43 0.52 -1.48
CA LEU A 186 16.72 -0.87 -1.13
C LEU A 186 18.05 -1.34 -1.70
N HIS A 187 18.33 -1.00 -2.97
CA HIS A 187 19.59 -1.33 -3.62
C HIS A 187 20.78 -0.70 -2.87
N ASP A 188 20.67 0.54 -2.48
CA ASP A 188 21.78 1.28 -1.87
C ASP A 188 21.99 0.91 -0.38
N ASN A 189 20.97 0.43 0.32
CA ASN A 189 20.99 0.19 1.77
C ASN A 189 20.81 -1.27 2.19
N HIS A 190 20.24 -2.12 1.35
CA HIS A 190 19.88 -3.50 1.65
C HIS A 190 20.44 -4.51 0.65
N THR A 191 21.62 -4.25 0.14
CA THR A 191 22.32 -5.14 -0.81
C THR A 191 23.67 -5.56 -0.26
N TRP A 192 24.03 -6.84 -0.40
CA TRP A 192 25.34 -7.35 -0.12
C TRP A 192 26.32 -7.00 -1.25
N GLN A 193 27.61 -7.17 -1.01
CA GLN A 193 28.66 -6.90 -2.01
C GLN A 193 28.53 -7.73 -3.30
N ASP A 194 27.87 -8.86 -3.22
CA ASP A 194 27.58 -9.73 -4.37
C ASP A 194 26.30 -9.34 -5.15
N GLY A 195 25.63 -8.26 -4.73
CA GLY A 195 24.40 -7.76 -5.35
C GLY A 195 23.11 -8.42 -4.87
N THR A 196 23.16 -9.37 -3.94
CA THR A 196 21.95 -9.96 -3.36
C THR A 196 21.33 -9.02 -2.33
N TYR A 197 19.98 -8.97 -2.30
CA TYR A 197 19.23 -8.18 -1.33
C TYR A 197 19.11 -8.94 -0.01
N TRP A 198 19.00 -8.18 1.08
CA TRP A 198 18.73 -8.73 2.39
C TRP A 198 17.58 -7.98 3.09
N THR A 199 16.88 -8.67 3.95
CA THR A 199 15.91 -8.10 4.89
C THR A 199 16.02 -8.84 6.22
N SER A 200 15.56 -8.22 7.32
CA SER A 200 15.51 -8.93 8.60
C SER A 200 14.34 -9.92 8.63
N GLY A 201 14.48 -11.02 9.38
CA GLY A 201 13.43 -12.02 9.52
C GLY A 201 12.11 -11.48 10.09
N LEU A 202 12.17 -10.42 10.91
CA LEU A 202 10.98 -9.79 11.49
C LEU A 202 10.13 -9.04 10.45
N GLY A 203 10.73 -8.65 9.32
CA GLY A 203 10.01 -7.96 8.25
C GLY A 203 9.33 -8.88 7.23
N CYS A 204 9.48 -10.19 7.38
CA CYS A 204 9.04 -11.18 6.39
C CYS A 204 7.86 -12.05 6.83
N GLY A 205 7.29 -11.79 8.02
CA GLY A 205 6.18 -12.58 8.59
C GLY A 205 6.67 -13.72 9.48
#